data_4846a862f21c783776d7a8b05f8245ea
#
_entry.id   4846a862f21c783776d7a8b05f8245ea
#
_cell.length_a   1.000
_cell.length_b   1.000
_cell.length_c   1.000
_cell.angle_alpha   90.00
_cell.angle_beta   90.00
_cell.angle_gamma   90.00
#
_symmetry.space_group_name_H-M   'P 1'
#
loop_
_entity.id
_entity.type
_entity.pdbx_description
1 polymer ?
#
loop_
_entity_poly.entity_id
_entity_poly.type
_entity_poly.pdbx_seq_one_letter_code
_entity_poly.pdbx_strand_id
1 'polypeptide(L)'
;VTKEDIDSAYMEHFKPQIEKVNNYVDRVIGNFTNTISTRDCYFGSSAFNDFILNLQLQITNADIAFNAPLQFDASIKAGPVRVADMFNLYRFENQLYIMRMTGEEIRKHLEMSYDLWVNTMKSANDHLLLLSDTRGDAQRLGFKNFTFNFDSAAGIDYVVDVTKPDGEK
;
A
#
# COMPACT_ATOMS: atom_id res chain seq x y z
N VAL A 1 4.64 15.99 24.08
CA VAL A 1 5.06 17.41 23.98
C VAL A 1 3.82 18.25 24.17
N THR A 2 3.78 19.06 25.19
CA THR A 2 2.72 20.02 25.45
C THR A 2 3.03 21.36 24.78
N LYS A 3 2.06 22.25 24.70
CA LYS A 3 2.24 23.59 24.12
C LYS A 3 3.26 24.42 24.90
N GLU A 4 3.47 24.08 26.18
CA GLU A 4 4.43 24.72 27.08
C GLU A 4 5.86 24.26 26.89
N ASP A 5 6.05 23.10 26.21
CA ASP A 5 7.38 22.54 25.91
C ASP A 5 7.98 23.09 24.60
N ILE A 6 7.29 23.99 23.93
CA ILE A 6 7.72 24.54 22.63
C ILE A 6 8.59 25.78 22.89
N ASP A 7 9.86 25.71 22.52
CA ASP A 7 10.75 26.86 22.52
C ASP A 7 10.31 27.85 21.43
N SER A 8 9.84 29.02 21.88
CA SER A 8 9.33 30.06 21.00
C SER A 8 10.41 30.68 20.11
N ALA A 9 11.64 30.80 20.60
CA ALA A 9 12.76 31.35 19.83
C ALA A 9 13.18 30.38 18.73
N TYR A 10 13.19 29.07 19.03
CA TYR A 10 13.44 28.02 18.06
C TYR A 10 12.34 28.00 16.97
N MET A 11 11.08 28.08 17.36
CA MET A 11 9.97 28.11 16.41
C MET A 11 10.00 29.35 15.51
N GLU A 12 10.33 30.51 16.04
CA GLU A 12 10.45 31.74 15.23
C GLU A 12 11.62 31.66 14.23
N HIS A 13 12.74 31.05 14.64
CA HIS A 13 13.89 30.82 13.75
C HIS A 13 13.54 29.94 12.54
N PHE A 14 12.75 28.87 12.76
CA PHE A 14 12.38 27.91 11.70
C PHE A 14 11.06 28.23 11.00
N LYS A 15 10.35 29.26 11.42
CA LYS A 15 9.05 29.67 10.85
C LYS A 15 9.06 29.81 9.32
N PRO A 16 10.07 30.45 8.67
CA PRO A 16 10.08 30.56 7.22
C PRO A 16 10.18 29.20 6.52
N GLN A 17 10.91 28.25 7.09
CA GLN A 17 11.05 26.89 6.55
C GLN A 17 9.75 26.11 6.74
N ILE A 18 9.13 26.22 7.91
CA ILE A 18 7.85 25.57 8.21
C ILE A 18 6.76 26.09 7.27
N GLU A 19 6.68 27.42 7.08
CA GLU A 19 5.72 28.01 6.14
C GLU A 19 5.94 27.57 4.71
N LYS A 20 7.20 27.48 4.27
CA LYS A 20 7.54 26.98 2.92
C LYS A 20 7.10 25.53 2.73
N VAL A 21 7.35 24.68 3.73
CA VAL A 21 6.92 23.27 3.69
C VAL A 21 5.40 23.17 3.67
N ASN A 22 4.72 23.88 4.57
CA ASN A 22 3.26 23.87 4.65
C ASN A 22 2.62 24.34 3.34
N ASN A 23 3.11 25.44 2.75
CA ASN A 23 2.63 25.95 1.48
C ASN A 23 2.81 24.92 0.32
N TYR A 24 3.87 24.12 0.38
CA TYR A 24 4.09 23.07 -0.62
C TYR A 24 3.15 21.88 -0.41
N VAL A 25 3.07 21.35 0.82
CA VAL A 25 2.30 20.14 1.10
C VAL A 25 0.79 20.36 1.10
N ASP A 26 0.33 21.59 1.38
CA ASP A 26 -1.08 21.98 1.36
C ASP A 26 -1.64 22.23 -0.04
N ARG A 27 -0.78 22.24 -1.06
CA ARG A 27 -1.19 22.46 -2.44
C ARG A 27 -2.13 21.37 -2.91
N VAL A 28 -3.31 21.75 -3.40
CA VAL A 28 -4.27 20.83 -4.02
C VAL A 28 -3.73 20.41 -5.40
N ILE A 29 -3.67 19.10 -5.64
CA ILE A 29 -3.15 18.49 -6.87
C ILE A 29 -4.21 17.70 -7.64
N GLY A 30 -5.37 17.47 -7.06
CA GLY A 30 -6.46 16.73 -7.69
C GLY A 30 -7.70 16.68 -6.82
N ASN A 31 -8.65 15.84 -7.22
CA ASN A 31 -9.86 15.60 -6.46
C ASN A 31 -10.29 14.14 -6.61
N PHE A 32 -10.54 13.45 -5.48
CA PHE A 32 -11.12 12.13 -5.48
C PHE A 32 -12.63 12.20 -5.34
N THR A 33 -13.34 11.44 -6.16
CA THR A 33 -14.80 11.33 -6.09
C THR A 33 -15.25 10.44 -4.95
N ASN A 34 -14.41 9.47 -4.55
CA ASN A 34 -14.68 8.53 -3.47
C ASN A 34 -13.50 8.45 -2.52
N THR A 35 -13.79 8.11 -1.26
CA THR A 35 -12.74 7.75 -0.30
C THR A 35 -12.09 6.44 -0.73
N ILE A 36 -10.75 6.38 -0.72
CA ILE A 36 -9.97 5.17 -0.96
C ILE A 36 -9.24 4.76 0.30
N SER A 37 -9.09 3.45 0.51
CA SER A 37 -8.53 2.87 1.73
C SER A 37 -7.54 1.75 1.40
N THR A 38 -6.43 1.69 2.13
CA THR A 38 -5.48 0.58 2.04
C THR A 38 -6.03 -0.71 2.61
N ARG A 39 -7.00 -0.62 3.53
CA ARG A 39 -7.61 -1.79 4.15
C ARG A 39 -8.24 -2.73 3.13
N ASP A 40 -8.87 -2.17 2.11
CA ASP A 40 -9.56 -2.95 1.07
C ASP A 40 -8.58 -3.78 0.23
N CYS A 41 -7.32 -3.33 0.11
CA CYS A 41 -6.27 -4.04 -0.64
C CYS A 41 -6.00 -5.45 -0.11
N TYR A 42 -6.26 -5.70 1.16
CA TYR A 42 -5.96 -6.99 1.80
C TYR A 42 -6.99 -8.08 1.49
N PHE A 43 -8.11 -7.69 0.88
CA PHE A 43 -9.25 -8.57 0.63
C PHE A 43 -9.57 -8.73 -0.87
N GLY A 44 -8.77 -8.14 -1.74
CA GLY A 44 -8.95 -8.22 -3.19
C GLY A 44 -8.66 -6.90 -3.91
N SER A 45 -9.21 -6.75 -5.11
CA SER A 45 -9.12 -5.49 -5.87
C SER A 45 -9.65 -4.31 -5.06
N SER A 46 -8.94 -3.21 -5.12
CA SER A 46 -9.29 -2.00 -4.39
C SER A 46 -8.92 -0.75 -5.15
N ALA A 47 -9.71 0.30 -4.99
CA ALA A 47 -9.44 1.60 -5.62
C ALA A 47 -8.08 2.18 -5.24
N PHE A 48 -7.57 1.89 -4.04
CA PHE A 48 -6.25 2.33 -3.60
C PHE A 48 -5.14 1.66 -4.42
N ASN A 49 -5.16 0.33 -4.49
CA ASN A 49 -4.11 -0.42 -5.18
C ASN A 49 -4.20 -0.23 -6.70
N ASP A 50 -5.42 -0.22 -7.23
CA ASP A 50 -5.67 0.05 -8.65
C ASP A 50 -5.15 1.43 -9.07
N PHE A 51 -5.27 2.45 -8.21
CA PHE A 51 -4.72 3.77 -8.49
C PHE A 51 -3.20 3.72 -8.67
N ILE A 52 -2.47 3.05 -7.78
CA ILE A 52 -1.01 2.93 -7.85
C ILE A 52 -0.59 2.08 -9.05
N LEU A 53 -1.20 0.90 -9.21
CA LEU A 53 -0.89 -0.02 -10.31
C LEU A 53 -1.14 0.62 -11.70
N ASN A 54 -2.28 1.29 -11.88
CA ASN A 54 -2.58 1.99 -13.12
C ASN A 54 -1.62 3.16 -13.38
N LEU A 55 -1.21 3.88 -12.34
CA LEU A 55 -0.20 4.93 -12.45
C LEU A 55 1.14 4.35 -12.92
N GLN A 56 1.57 3.21 -12.36
CA GLN A 56 2.79 2.52 -12.78
C GLN A 56 2.71 2.10 -14.25
N LEU A 57 1.61 1.48 -14.68
CA LEU A 57 1.38 1.10 -16.08
C LEU A 57 1.43 2.31 -17.01
N GLN A 58 0.80 3.42 -16.61
CA GLN A 58 0.76 4.65 -17.42
C GLN A 58 2.14 5.30 -17.56
N ILE A 59 2.94 5.33 -16.50
CA ILE A 59 4.27 5.95 -16.50
C ILE A 59 5.27 5.11 -17.32
N THR A 60 5.18 3.77 -17.19
CA THR A 60 6.17 2.85 -17.74
C THR A 60 5.80 2.30 -19.11
N ASN A 61 4.53 2.33 -19.47
CA ASN A 61 3.96 1.62 -20.61
C ASN A 61 4.30 0.12 -20.60
N ALA A 62 4.44 -0.46 -19.39
CA ALA A 62 4.63 -1.89 -19.19
C ALA A 62 3.29 -2.62 -19.35
N ASP A 63 3.35 -3.93 -19.63
CA ASP A 63 2.15 -4.76 -19.79
C ASP A 63 1.52 -5.10 -18.45
N ILE A 64 2.34 -5.25 -17.40
CA ILE A 64 1.94 -5.68 -16.06
C ILE A 64 2.64 -4.80 -15.03
N ALA A 65 1.94 -4.47 -13.95
CA ALA A 65 2.49 -3.82 -12.77
C ALA A 65 2.21 -4.64 -11.51
N PHE A 66 3.13 -4.55 -10.54
CA PHE A 66 3.00 -5.14 -9.21
C PHE A 66 3.08 -4.06 -8.15
N ASN A 67 2.28 -4.19 -7.11
CA ASN A 67 2.33 -3.30 -5.95
C ASN A 67 1.76 -3.97 -4.71
N ALA A 68 2.39 -3.67 -3.57
CA ALA A 68 1.95 -4.13 -2.25
C ALA A 68 1.36 -2.98 -1.44
N PRO A 69 0.31 -3.21 -0.64
CA PRO A 69 -0.19 -2.23 0.32
C PRO A 69 0.80 -2.10 1.49
N LEU A 70 1.39 -0.92 1.66
CA LEU A 70 2.46 -0.69 2.65
C LEU A 70 1.93 -0.36 4.04
N GLN A 71 0.65 0.01 4.17
CA GLN A 71 -0.02 0.37 5.41
C GLN A 71 -1.41 -0.24 5.47
N PHE A 72 -1.83 -0.68 6.66
CA PHE A 72 -3.16 -1.29 6.82
C PHE A 72 -4.30 -0.28 6.95
N ASP A 73 -4.06 0.87 7.56
CA ASP A 73 -5.13 1.80 7.97
C ASP A 73 -4.89 3.22 7.46
N ALA A 74 -4.41 3.35 6.23
CA ALA A 74 -4.33 4.63 5.55
C ALA A 74 -5.57 4.83 4.66
N SER A 75 -6.03 6.08 4.58
CA SER A 75 -7.12 6.45 3.68
C SER A 75 -6.97 7.88 3.19
N ILE A 76 -7.45 8.13 1.97
CA ILE A 76 -7.64 9.48 1.44
C ILE A 76 -9.13 9.67 1.21
N LYS A 77 -9.67 10.71 1.82
CA LYS A 77 -11.09 11.03 1.74
C LYS A 77 -11.47 11.58 0.36
N ALA A 78 -12.72 11.40 -0.01
CA ALA A 78 -13.31 12.11 -1.15
C ALA A 78 -13.17 13.62 -0.97
N GLY A 79 -12.93 14.33 -2.05
CA GLY A 79 -12.72 15.76 -2.07
C GLY A 79 -11.34 16.17 -2.57
N PRO A 80 -10.89 17.40 -2.30
CA PRO A 80 -9.59 17.91 -2.71
C PRO A 80 -8.44 17.07 -2.16
N VAL A 81 -7.54 16.65 -3.04
CA VAL A 81 -6.33 15.88 -2.70
C VAL A 81 -5.14 16.82 -2.67
N ARG A 82 -4.36 16.77 -1.62
CA ARG A 82 -3.18 17.60 -1.39
C ARG A 82 -1.90 16.80 -1.58
N VAL A 83 -0.79 17.51 -1.76
CA VAL A 83 0.54 16.85 -1.78
C VAL A 83 0.77 16.04 -0.50
N ALA A 84 0.34 16.54 0.67
CA ALA A 84 0.43 15.84 1.95
C ALA A 84 -0.26 14.47 1.93
N ASP A 85 -1.37 14.32 1.19
CA ASP A 85 -2.12 13.07 1.12
C ASP A 85 -1.33 11.96 0.39
N MET A 86 -0.40 12.35 -0.50
CA MET A 86 0.43 11.38 -1.22
C MET A 86 1.38 10.62 -0.30
N PHE A 87 1.81 11.22 0.80
CA PHE A 87 2.63 10.54 1.82
C PHE A 87 1.83 9.47 2.58
N ASN A 88 0.49 9.54 2.57
CA ASN A 88 -0.37 8.49 3.11
C ASN A 88 -0.55 7.34 2.11
N LEU A 89 -0.43 7.60 0.81
CA LEU A 89 -0.46 6.56 -0.23
C LEU A 89 0.86 5.80 -0.28
N TYR A 90 1.95 6.55 -0.46
CA TYR A 90 3.27 5.97 -0.66
C TYR A 90 4.35 6.91 -0.12
N ARG A 91 4.84 6.64 1.07
CA ARG A 91 5.80 7.50 1.78
C ARG A 91 7.26 7.12 1.58
N PHE A 92 7.52 6.04 0.87
CA PHE A 92 8.88 5.54 0.68
C PHE A 92 9.46 6.05 -0.64
N GLU A 93 10.72 6.43 -0.59
CA GLU A 93 11.48 6.88 -1.75
C GLU A 93 12.06 5.65 -2.46
N ASN A 94 11.28 5.06 -3.37
CA ASN A 94 11.65 3.88 -4.14
C ASN A 94 11.79 4.23 -5.62
N GLN A 95 12.62 3.45 -6.31
CA GLN A 95 12.74 3.52 -7.77
C GLN A 95 11.79 2.51 -8.41
N LEU A 96 11.15 2.94 -9.51
CA LEU A 96 10.33 2.07 -10.32
C LEU A 96 11.23 1.34 -11.35
N TYR A 97 11.20 0.01 -11.31
CA TYR A 97 11.96 -0.83 -12.23
C TYR A 97 11.04 -1.48 -13.26
N ILE A 98 11.51 -1.54 -14.50
CA ILE A 98 10.88 -2.31 -15.58
C ILE A 98 11.76 -3.53 -15.82
N MET A 99 11.17 -4.72 -15.75
CA MET A 99 11.86 -5.98 -15.95
C MET A 99 11.16 -6.79 -17.05
N ARG A 100 11.91 -7.61 -17.74
CA ARG A 100 11.34 -8.60 -18.66
C ARG A 100 11.19 -9.91 -17.90
N MET A 101 9.97 -10.41 -17.83
CA MET A 101 9.63 -11.64 -17.12
C MET A 101 8.85 -12.59 -18.05
N THR A 102 9.00 -13.88 -17.83
CA THR A 102 8.17 -14.92 -18.45
C THR A 102 6.86 -15.07 -17.66
N GLY A 103 5.82 -15.65 -18.27
CA GLY A 103 4.58 -15.95 -17.57
C GLY A 103 4.77 -16.86 -16.36
N GLU A 104 5.72 -17.79 -16.43
CA GLU A 104 6.06 -18.67 -15.30
C GLU A 104 6.69 -17.92 -14.12
N GLU A 105 7.54 -16.94 -14.38
CA GLU A 105 8.11 -16.07 -13.33
C GLU A 105 7.05 -15.18 -12.70
N ILE A 106 6.14 -14.64 -13.51
CA ILE A 106 5.00 -13.85 -13.02
C ILE A 106 4.12 -14.71 -12.11
N ARG A 107 3.77 -15.92 -12.55
CA ARG A 107 2.99 -16.87 -11.75
C ARG A 107 3.67 -17.17 -10.42
N LYS A 108 4.96 -17.51 -10.43
CA LYS A 108 5.74 -17.79 -9.21
C LYS A 108 5.85 -16.60 -8.27
N HIS A 109 5.95 -15.41 -8.82
CA HIS A 109 5.97 -14.18 -8.01
C HIS A 109 4.64 -13.98 -7.28
N LEU A 110 3.52 -14.13 -7.97
CA LEU A 110 2.20 -14.03 -7.37
C LEU A 110 1.95 -15.15 -6.35
N GLU A 111 2.31 -16.40 -6.68
CA GLU A 111 2.24 -17.53 -5.72
C GLU A 111 2.99 -17.21 -4.42
N MET A 112 4.25 -16.80 -4.53
CA MET A 112 5.05 -16.42 -3.37
C MET A 112 4.38 -15.29 -2.56
N SER A 113 3.85 -14.28 -3.24
CA SER A 113 3.17 -13.17 -2.59
C SER A 113 1.95 -13.63 -1.80
N TYR A 114 1.06 -14.41 -2.42
CA TYR A 114 -0.15 -14.90 -1.79
C TYR A 114 0.12 -15.95 -0.70
N ASP A 115 1.16 -16.76 -0.82
CA ASP A 115 1.59 -17.70 0.23
C ASP A 115 2.04 -16.97 1.53
N LEU A 116 2.58 -15.76 1.38
CA LEU A 116 2.95 -14.91 2.51
C LEU A 116 1.76 -14.14 3.11
N TRP A 117 0.71 -13.97 2.35
CA TRP A 117 -0.40 -13.06 2.62
C TRP A 117 -1.64 -13.77 3.13
N VAL A 118 -2.10 -14.80 2.39
CA VAL A 118 -3.37 -15.46 2.66
C VAL A 118 -3.17 -16.86 3.26
N ASN A 119 -4.10 -17.22 4.14
CA ASN A 119 -4.15 -18.53 4.75
C ASN A 119 -4.64 -19.57 3.72
N THR A 120 -4.27 -20.85 3.93
CA THR A 120 -4.94 -21.97 3.26
C THR A 120 -6.23 -22.28 4.01
N MET A 121 -7.35 -21.86 3.44
CA MET A 121 -8.68 -22.02 4.07
C MET A 121 -9.23 -23.44 3.88
N LYS A 122 -9.64 -24.06 4.96
CA LYS A 122 -10.30 -25.37 4.96
C LYS A 122 -11.82 -25.26 5.11
N SER A 123 -12.28 -24.11 5.54
CA SER A 123 -13.71 -23.79 5.69
C SER A 123 -13.96 -22.31 5.49
N ALA A 124 -15.20 -21.92 5.21
CA ALA A 124 -15.63 -20.54 5.09
C ALA A 124 -15.50 -19.72 6.39
N ASN A 125 -15.28 -20.39 7.53
CA ASN A 125 -15.10 -19.74 8.83
C ASN A 125 -13.64 -19.44 9.16
N ASP A 126 -12.69 -19.91 8.35
CA ASP A 126 -11.28 -19.68 8.57
C ASP A 126 -10.93 -18.22 8.23
N HIS A 127 -9.93 -17.67 8.90
CA HIS A 127 -9.40 -16.36 8.54
C HIS A 127 -8.77 -16.39 7.15
N LEU A 128 -9.17 -15.46 6.29
CA LEU A 128 -8.53 -15.30 4.98
C LEU A 128 -7.07 -14.88 5.12
N LEU A 129 -6.78 -13.93 5.99
CA LEU A 129 -5.45 -13.37 6.16
C LEU A 129 -4.59 -14.24 7.09
N LEU A 130 -3.32 -14.38 6.74
CA LEU A 130 -2.34 -15.11 7.54
C LEU A 130 -1.87 -14.23 8.70
N LEU A 131 -2.49 -14.41 9.87
CA LEU A 131 -2.25 -13.62 11.06
C LEU A 131 -1.15 -14.22 11.92
N SER A 132 -0.50 -13.38 12.72
CA SER A 132 0.50 -13.79 13.71
C SER A 132 -0.18 -14.21 15.01
N ASP A 133 0.31 -15.29 15.61
CA ASP A 133 -0.12 -15.73 16.95
C ASP A 133 0.42 -14.82 18.08
N THR A 134 1.43 -14.00 17.77
CA THR A 134 2.06 -13.09 18.73
C THR A 134 1.45 -11.69 18.65
N ARG A 135 0.72 -11.30 19.69
CA ARG A 135 0.31 -9.91 19.89
C ARG A 135 1.54 -9.05 20.15
N GLY A 136 1.75 -8.01 19.33
CA GLY A 136 2.69 -6.95 19.71
C GLY A 136 3.76 -6.56 18.69
N ASP A 137 3.83 -7.19 17.53
CA ASP A 137 4.71 -6.69 16.47
C ASP A 137 4.00 -5.57 15.67
N ALA A 138 4.19 -4.33 16.14
CA ALA A 138 3.63 -3.14 15.51
C ALA A 138 4.09 -2.98 14.03
N GLN A 139 5.25 -3.53 13.67
CA GLN A 139 5.77 -3.45 12.30
C GLN A 139 5.01 -4.39 11.34
N ARG A 140 4.45 -5.48 11.86
CA ARG A 140 3.70 -6.46 11.07
C ARG A 140 2.19 -6.25 11.10
N LEU A 141 1.71 -5.28 11.87
CA LEU A 141 0.28 -4.94 11.96
C LEU A 141 -0.63 -6.13 12.30
N GLY A 142 -0.10 -7.15 13.00
CA GLY A 142 -0.80 -8.39 13.31
C GLY A 142 -0.71 -9.48 12.22
N PHE A 143 -0.08 -9.21 11.07
CA PHE A 143 0.19 -10.23 10.07
C PHE A 143 1.40 -11.09 10.45
N LYS A 144 1.43 -12.32 9.96
CA LYS A 144 2.57 -13.22 10.12
C LYS A 144 3.80 -12.71 9.36
N ASN A 145 3.59 -12.10 8.19
CA ASN A 145 4.63 -11.60 7.31
C ASN A 145 4.48 -10.09 7.08
N PHE A 146 5.52 -9.45 6.52
CA PHE A 146 5.50 -8.03 6.22
C PHE A 146 4.63 -7.73 4.99
N THR A 147 3.78 -6.72 5.11
CA THR A 147 2.80 -6.34 4.09
C THR A 147 3.43 -5.82 2.79
N PHE A 148 4.67 -5.36 2.83
CA PHE A 148 5.40 -4.95 1.63
C PHE A 148 5.78 -6.11 0.69
N ASN A 149 5.50 -7.36 1.09
CA ASN A 149 5.63 -8.56 0.25
C ASN A 149 4.27 -9.01 -0.33
N PHE A 150 3.19 -8.27 -0.09
CA PHE A 150 1.84 -8.67 -0.49
C PHE A 150 1.49 -8.03 -1.83
N ASP A 151 2.27 -8.35 -2.86
CA ASP A 151 2.04 -7.84 -4.20
C ASP A 151 0.77 -8.42 -4.81
N SER A 152 -0.02 -7.54 -5.40
CA SER A 152 -1.04 -7.86 -6.39
C SER A 152 -0.64 -7.27 -7.74
N ALA A 153 -1.33 -7.66 -8.80
CA ALA A 153 -0.99 -7.25 -10.15
C ALA A 153 -2.14 -6.55 -10.87
N ALA A 154 -1.79 -5.68 -11.82
CA ALA A 154 -2.68 -5.18 -12.86
C ALA A 154 -2.08 -5.43 -14.24
N GLY A 155 -2.93 -5.42 -15.27
CA GLY A 155 -2.56 -5.75 -16.65
C GLY A 155 -2.75 -7.23 -16.99
N ILE A 156 -3.13 -8.05 -16.02
CA ILE A 156 -3.49 -9.46 -16.17
C ILE A 156 -4.73 -9.80 -15.34
N ASP A 157 -5.48 -10.80 -15.79
CA ASP A 157 -6.55 -11.41 -15.02
C ASP A 157 -6.03 -12.69 -14.36
N TYR A 158 -6.28 -12.85 -13.05
CA TYR A 158 -5.90 -14.04 -12.30
C TYR A 158 -6.88 -14.31 -11.15
N VAL A 159 -6.89 -15.54 -10.70
CA VAL A 159 -7.70 -15.99 -9.56
C VAL A 159 -6.78 -16.65 -8.55
N VAL A 160 -6.97 -16.31 -7.29
CA VAL A 160 -6.26 -16.92 -6.16
C VAL A 160 -7.22 -17.89 -5.48
N ASP A 161 -6.93 -19.18 -5.57
CA ASP A 161 -7.71 -20.22 -4.87
C ASP A 161 -7.13 -20.47 -3.47
N VAL A 162 -7.67 -19.78 -2.50
CA VAL A 162 -7.23 -19.85 -1.11
C VAL A 162 -7.49 -21.21 -0.42
N THR A 163 -8.16 -22.14 -1.09
CA THR A 163 -8.34 -23.51 -0.57
C THR A 163 -7.16 -24.43 -0.90
N LYS A 164 -6.29 -23.99 -1.80
CA LYS A 164 -5.11 -24.72 -2.24
C LYS A 164 -3.93 -24.53 -1.29
N PRO A 165 -3.01 -25.51 -1.24
CA PRO A 165 -1.77 -25.35 -0.48
C PRO A 165 -0.88 -24.27 -1.08
N ASP A 166 0.13 -23.84 -0.30
CA ASP A 166 1.14 -22.89 -0.74
C ASP A 166 1.84 -23.40 -2.04
N GLY A 167 2.02 -22.49 -3.00
CA GLY A 167 2.57 -22.76 -4.31
C GLY A 167 1.54 -23.23 -5.35
N GLU A 168 0.25 -23.36 -4.99
CA GLU A 168 -0.82 -23.83 -5.87
C GLU A 168 -2.09 -22.95 -5.81
N LYS A 169 -2.00 -21.77 -5.15
CA LYS A 169 -3.15 -20.85 -4.93
C LYS A 169 -3.56 -20.09 -6.24
#